data_5ff62dc4f654d772f94ea85094f27740
#
_entry.id   5ff62dc4f654d772f94ea85094f27740
#
_cell.length_a   1.000
_cell.length_b   1.000
_cell.length_c   1.000
_cell.angle_alpha   90.00
_cell.angle_beta   90.00
_cell.angle_gamma   90.00
#
_symmetry.space_group_name_H-M   'P 1'
#
loop_
_entity.id
_entity.type
_entity.pdbx_description
1 polymer ?
#
loop_
_entity_poly.entity_id
_entity_poly.type
_entity_poly.pdbx_seq_one_letter_code
_entity_poly.pdbx_strand_id
1 'polypeptide(L)'
;HCFSAWGQDFRVDYLYIGDFIRKLQKEKKTDKKPIPVSCFTATAKQKVITDICDYFKKKLDLDLEIFASTATRENLHYTVLHKETDEEKYNALRALIAQKNCPTIVYVSRTKRTFELASKLTSDGFKALPYNGKMESNDKIANQEAFMNNEVSIIVATSAFGMGVDKSDVKLVVHYDISDSLE
;
A
#
# COMPACT_ATOMS: atom_id res chain seq x y z
N HIS A 1 -0.20 5.62 11.74
CA HIS A 1 -1.24 5.52 10.73
C HIS A 1 -2.63 5.28 11.35
N CYS A 2 -2.78 4.27 12.21
CA CYS A 2 -4.04 3.97 12.90
C CYS A 2 -4.48 5.02 13.93
N PHE A 3 -3.67 6.00 14.27
CA PHE A 3 -4.02 7.12 15.16
C PHE A 3 -4.63 8.33 14.44
N SER A 4 -4.58 8.38 13.12
CA SER A 4 -5.21 9.44 12.32
C SER A 4 -6.63 9.05 11.86
N ALA A 5 -7.25 9.82 10.99
CA ALA A 5 -8.63 9.68 10.54
C ALA A 5 -9.06 8.24 10.19
N TRP A 6 -8.17 7.43 9.59
CA TRP A 6 -8.44 6.01 9.30
C TRP A 6 -8.61 5.13 10.56
N GLY A 7 -7.86 5.43 11.63
CA GLY A 7 -7.93 4.65 12.87
C GLY A 7 -9.16 4.95 13.70
N GLN A 8 -9.69 6.16 13.61
CA GLN A 8 -10.86 6.56 14.40
C GLN A 8 -12.13 5.80 13.96
N ASP A 9 -12.26 5.48 12.68
CA ASP A 9 -13.44 4.80 12.14
C ASP A 9 -13.27 3.28 12.03
N PHE A 10 -12.05 2.79 11.80
CA PHE A 10 -11.83 1.38 11.49
C PHE A 10 -11.13 0.57 12.60
N ARG A 11 -10.34 1.23 13.47
CA ARG A 11 -9.60 0.58 14.57
C ARG A 11 -9.71 1.38 15.85
N VAL A 12 -10.92 1.49 16.37
CA VAL A 12 -11.28 2.25 17.57
C VAL A 12 -10.42 1.86 18.77
N ASP A 13 -9.96 0.61 18.85
CA ASP A 13 -9.12 0.11 19.96
C ASP A 13 -7.80 0.88 20.12
N TYR A 14 -7.27 1.47 19.04
CA TYR A 14 -6.07 2.30 19.14
C TYR A 14 -6.27 3.55 20.01
N LEU A 15 -7.48 4.05 20.13
CA LEU A 15 -7.79 5.20 20.99
C LEU A 15 -7.64 4.87 22.48
N TYR A 16 -7.68 3.60 22.85
CA TYR A 16 -7.59 3.12 24.23
C TYR A 16 -6.19 2.67 24.64
N ILE A 17 -5.23 2.60 23.71
CA ILE A 17 -3.85 2.15 23.99
C ILE A 17 -3.21 2.99 25.11
N GLY A 18 -3.37 4.32 25.08
CA GLY A 18 -2.84 5.19 26.12
C GLY A 18 -3.42 4.91 27.50
N ASP A 19 -4.72 4.65 27.58
CA ASP A 19 -5.38 4.33 28.84
C ASP A 19 -4.95 2.95 29.36
N PHE A 20 -4.76 1.98 28.45
CA PHE A 20 -4.22 0.66 28.78
C PHE A 20 -2.77 0.75 29.33
N ILE A 21 -1.89 1.48 28.66
CA ILE A 21 -0.51 1.69 29.13
C ILE A 21 -0.50 2.38 30.51
N ARG A 22 -1.36 3.38 30.70
CA ARG A 22 -1.50 4.07 32.00
C ARG A 22 -1.92 3.09 33.11
N LYS A 23 -2.84 2.17 32.81
CA LYS A 23 -3.25 1.12 33.75
C LYS A 23 -2.09 0.21 34.12
N LEU A 24 -1.38 -0.31 33.10
CA LEU A 24 -0.20 -1.16 33.31
C LEU A 24 0.88 -0.44 34.11
N GLN A 25 1.12 0.84 33.87
CA GLN A 25 2.09 1.64 34.62
C GLN A 25 1.73 1.74 36.11
N LYS A 26 0.44 1.85 36.44
CA LYS A 26 -0.03 1.86 37.83
C LYS A 26 0.12 0.50 38.54
N GLU A 27 -0.03 -0.58 37.80
CA GLU A 27 0.08 -1.96 38.32
C GLU A 27 1.54 -2.40 38.47
N LYS A 28 2.49 -1.69 37.87
CA LYS A 28 3.93 -1.98 37.88
C LYS A 28 4.51 -1.63 39.29
N LYS A 29 4.71 -2.66 40.11
CA LYS A 29 5.10 -2.49 41.53
C LYS A 29 6.61 -2.30 41.75
N THR A 30 7.47 -2.82 40.89
CA THR A 30 8.91 -2.98 41.11
C THR A 30 9.79 -1.95 40.44
N ASP A 31 9.30 -1.26 39.43
CA ASP A 31 10.06 -0.29 38.63
C ASP A 31 9.17 0.92 38.30
N LYS A 32 9.54 2.10 38.78
CA LYS A 32 8.81 3.35 38.54
C LYS A 32 9.12 3.99 37.18
N LYS A 33 9.99 3.37 36.35
CA LYS A 33 10.31 3.91 35.03
C LYS A 33 9.09 3.83 34.13
N PRO A 34 8.86 4.84 33.28
CA PRO A 34 7.79 4.82 32.32
C PRO A 34 7.90 3.60 31.38
N ILE A 35 6.77 3.05 30.99
CA ILE A 35 6.72 2.02 29.96
C ILE A 35 7.14 2.67 28.63
N PRO A 36 8.19 2.17 27.95
CA PRO A 36 8.62 2.75 26.69
C PRO A 36 7.57 2.53 25.60
N VAL A 37 7.35 3.54 24.78
CA VAL A 37 6.43 3.51 23.65
C VAL A 37 7.22 3.79 22.37
N SER A 38 7.11 2.89 21.39
CA SER A 38 7.67 3.07 20.06
C SER A 38 6.58 2.94 19.01
N CYS A 39 6.50 3.91 18.11
CA CYS A 39 5.56 3.92 17.00
C CYS A 39 6.31 3.81 15.68
N PHE A 40 5.91 2.85 14.85
CA PHE A 40 6.54 2.63 13.55
C PHE A 40 5.52 2.83 12.42
N THR A 41 5.92 3.50 11.37
CA THR A 41 5.13 3.67 10.15
C THR A 41 6.06 3.82 8.95
N ALA A 42 5.71 3.18 7.85
CA ALA A 42 6.43 3.33 6.58
C ALA A 42 6.01 4.60 5.83
N THR A 43 4.75 5.02 6.02
CA THR A 43 4.13 6.15 5.32
C THR A 43 3.34 6.98 6.32
N ALA A 44 3.87 8.12 6.73
CA ALA A 44 3.15 9.04 7.59
C ALA A 44 3.24 10.45 7.03
N LYS A 45 2.08 11.03 6.72
CA LYS A 45 1.98 12.48 6.49
C LYS A 45 2.31 13.22 7.77
N GLN A 46 2.79 14.46 7.66
CA GLN A 46 3.12 15.29 8.82
C GLN A 46 1.97 15.37 9.83
N LYS A 47 0.73 15.45 9.35
CA LYS A 47 -0.45 15.44 10.22
C LYS A 47 -0.54 14.18 11.07
N VAL A 48 -0.30 13.00 10.48
CA VAL A 48 -0.33 11.71 11.22
C VAL A 48 0.74 11.69 12.32
N ILE A 49 1.93 12.20 12.04
CA ILE A 49 3.01 12.29 13.03
C ILE A 49 2.59 13.20 14.17
N THR A 50 2.03 14.37 13.86
CA THR A 50 1.52 15.32 14.86
C THR A 50 0.42 14.67 15.72
N ASP A 51 -0.57 14.03 15.08
CA ASP A 51 -1.68 13.35 15.79
C ASP A 51 -1.17 12.28 16.77
N ILE A 52 -0.13 11.52 16.39
CA ILE A 52 0.50 10.50 17.26
C ILE A 52 1.20 11.17 18.45
N CYS A 53 2.01 12.18 18.21
CA CYS A 53 2.72 12.89 19.28
C CYS A 53 1.74 13.54 20.26
N ASP A 54 0.73 14.23 19.77
CA ASP A 54 -0.29 14.88 20.58
C ASP A 54 -1.09 13.88 21.41
N TYR A 55 -1.41 12.71 20.83
CA TYR A 55 -2.11 11.65 21.52
C TYR A 55 -1.30 11.15 22.74
N PHE A 56 -0.04 10.78 22.55
CA PHE A 56 0.79 10.27 23.64
C PHE A 56 1.17 11.34 24.64
N LYS A 57 1.37 12.60 24.20
CA LYS A 57 1.55 13.73 25.11
C LYS A 57 0.32 13.92 26.00
N LYS A 58 -0.88 13.95 25.42
CA LYS A 58 -2.14 14.13 26.15
C LYS A 58 -2.47 12.96 27.08
N LYS A 59 -2.24 11.73 26.63
CA LYS A 59 -2.64 10.52 27.37
C LYS A 59 -1.63 10.09 28.43
N LEU A 60 -0.35 10.24 28.18
CA LEU A 60 0.72 9.68 29.02
C LEU A 60 1.76 10.72 29.46
N ASP A 61 1.63 11.96 29.05
CA ASP A 61 2.64 13.03 29.22
C ASP A 61 4.02 12.64 28.64
N LEU A 62 4.00 11.89 27.53
CA LEU A 62 5.21 11.46 26.83
C LEU A 62 5.50 12.37 25.64
N ASP A 63 6.72 12.89 25.58
CA ASP A 63 7.27 13.55 24.40
C ASP A 63 8.00 12.50 23.55
N LEU A 64 7.45 12.22 22.37
CA LEU A 64 8.04 11.25 21.46
C LEU A 64 9.15 11.91 20.63
N GLU A 65 10.31 11.27 20.60
CA GLU A 65 11.38 11.64 19.69
C GLU A 65 11.09 11.08 18.29
N ILE A 66 11.25 11.93 17.26
CA ILE A 66 10.93 11.57 15.88
C ILE A 66 12.20 11.24 15.11
N PHE A 67 12.31 9.98 14.67
CA PHE A 67 13.35 9.52 13.76
C PHE A 67 12.76 9.36 12.35
N ALA A 68 12.95 10.36 11.50
CA ALA A 68 12.49 10.34 10.12
C ALA A 68 13.68 10.42 9.16
N SER A 69 13.72 9.54 8.18
CA SER A 69 14.64 9.68 7.04
C SER A 69 13.91 10.34 5.88
N THR A 70 14.62 11.13 5.09
CA THR A 70 14.11 11.64 3.82
C THR A 70 13.90 10.46 2.88
N ALA A 71 12.62 10.18 2.58
CA ALA A 71 12.24 9.06 1.71
C ALA A 71 12.33 9.42 0.21
N THR A 72 13.23 10.31 -0.17
CA THR A 72 13.44 10.63 -1.59
C THR A 72 14.07 9.42 -2.28
N ARG A 73 13.30 8.79 -3.14
CA ARG A 73 13.68 7.60 -3.91
C ARG A 73 14.19 8.03 -5.30
N GLU A 74 15.47 8.33 -5.43
CA GLU A 74 16.08 8.80 -6.69
C GLU A 74 15.96 7.80 -7.85
N ASN A 75 15.77 6.53 -7.53
CA ASN A 75 15.57 5.45 -8.49
C ASN A 75 14.13 5.31 -9.01
N LEU A 76 13.18 6.13 -8.53
CA LEU A 76 11.80 6.14 -9.00
C LEU A 76 11.55 7.34 -9.92
N HIS A 77 11.12 7.06 -11.13
CA HIS A 77 10.76 8.06 -12.12
C HIS A 77 9.26 8.07 -12.33
N TYR A 78 8.63 9.21 -12.10
CA TYR A 78 7.19 9.39 -12.26
C TYR A 78 6.89 10.09 -13.58
N THR A 79 5.94 9.54 -14.34
CA THR A 79 5.49 10.12 -15.60
C THR A 79 3.96 10.12 -15.64
N VAL A 80 3.36 11.23 -16.05
CA VAL A 80 1.92 11.33 -16.26
C VAL A 80 1.66 11.39 -17.76
N LEU A 81 0.83 10.47 -18.26
CA LEU A 81 0.39 10.42 -19.64
C LEU A 81 -1.08 10.83 -19.73
N HIS A 82 -1.35 12.00 -20.28
CA HIS A 82 -2.73 12.42 -20.52
C HIS A 82 -3.32 11.68 -21.72
N LYS A 83 -4.44 11.01 -21.51
CA LYS A 83 -5.20 10.25 -22.51
C LYS A 83 -6.68 10.59 -22.37
N GLU A 84 -7.34 10.87 -23.49
CA GLU A 84 -8.74 11.29 -23.50
C GLU A 84 -9.71 10.11 -23.56
N THR A 85 -9.31 9.03 -24.21
CA THR A 85 -10.16 7.86 -24.41
C THR A 85 -9.58 6.60 -23.76
N ASP A 86 -10.45 5.65 -23.41
CA ASP A 86 -10.04 4.33 -22.90
C ASP A 86 -9.21 3.54 -23.93
N GLU A 87 -9.44 3.76 -25.22
CA GLU A 87 -8.67 3.13 -26.28
C GLU A 87 -7.24 3.67 -26.36
N GLU A 88 -7.06 4.99 -26.32
CA GLU A 88 -5.73 5.61 -26.26
C GLU A 88 -4.97 5.20 -25.01
N LYS A 89 -5.66 5.12 -23.88
CA LYS A 89 -5.11 4.68 -22.60
C LYS A 89 -4.61 3.23 -22.71
N TYR A 90 -5.40 2.36 -23.29
CA TYR A 90 -5.03 0.97 -23.49
C TYR A 90 -3.86 0.80 -24.46
N ASN A 91 -3.86 1.52 -25.57
CA ASN A 91 -2.77 1.50 -26.53
C ASN A 91 -1.46 2.00 -25.93
N ALA A 92 -1.52 3.04 -25.09
CA ALA A 92 -0.35 3.53 -24.34
C ALA A 92 0.17 2.47 -23.36
N LEU A 93 -0.72 1.80 -22.62
CA LEU A 93 -0.36 0.71 -21.70
C LEU A 93 0.37 -0.41 -22.45
N ARG A 94 -0.18 -0.89 -23.57
CA ARG A 94 0.44 -1.94 -24.40
C ARG A 94 1.83 -1.55 -24.89
N ALA A 95 1.96 -0.32 -25.36
CA ALA A 95 3.24 0.19 -25.86
C ALA A 95 4.30 0.23 -24.74
N LEU A 96 3.92 0.70 -23.54
CA LEU A 96 4.81 0.72 -22.38
C LEU A 96 5.25 -0.69 -21.95
N ILE A 97 4.30 -1.63 -21.87
CA ILE A 97 4.60 -3.02 -21.49
C ILE A 97 5.54 -3.66 -22.52
N ALA A 98 5.24 -3.51 -23.81
CA ALA A 98 6.07 -4.06 -24.89
C ALA A 98 7.48 -3.45 -24.90
N GLN A 99 7.59 -2.14 -24.68
CA GLN A 99 8.86 -1.43 -24.66
C GLN A 99 9.74 -1.82 -23.47
N LYS A 100 9.13 -1.92 -22.27
CA LYS A 100 9.88 -2.20 -21.04
C LYS A 100 10.20 -3.67 -20.87
N ASN A 101 9.35 -4.56 -21.35
CA ASN A 101 9.49 -6.02 -21.31
C ASN A 101 10.01 -6.53 -19.94
N CYS A 102 9.33 -6.15 -18.88
CA CYS A 102 9.70 -6.46 -17.50
C CYS A 102 8.47 -6.80 -16.67
N PRO A 103 8.63 -7.44 -15.49
CA PRO A 103 7.53 -7.63 -14.56
C PRO A 103 6.83 -6.31 -14.25
N THR A 104 5.51 -6.28 -14.47
CA THR A 104 4.70 -5.06 -14.46
C THR A 104 3.48 -5.22 -13.56
N ILE A 105 3.20 -4.22 -12.75
CA ILE A 105 1.95 -4.11 -11.98
C ILE A 105 1.10 -3.01 -12.60
N VAL A 106 -0.17 -3.35 -12.90
CA VAL A 106 -1.14 -2.39 -13.43
C VAL A 106 -2.27 -2.21 -12.42
N TYR A 107 -2.35 -1.05 -11.81
CA TYR A 107 -3.40 -0.73 -10.84
C TYR A 107 -4.65 -0.17 -11.50
N VAL A 108 -5.79 -0.71 -11.10
CA VAL A 108 -7.14 -0.27 -11.50
C VAL A 108 -8.02 -0.05 -10.28
N SER A 109 -9.01 0.82 -10.39
CA SER A 109 -9.89 1.20 -9.28
C SER A 109 -10.97 0.17 -8.94
N ARG A 110 -11.40 -0.65 -9.92
CA ARG A 110 -12.56 -1.55 -9.77
C ARG A 110 -12.17 -3.02 -9.94
N THR A 111 -12.76 -3.88 -9.10
CA THR A 111 -12.54 -5.34 -9.16
C THR A 111 -12.86 -5.94 -10.53
N LYS A 112 -13.98 -5.55 -11.14
CA LYS A 112 -14.37 -6.01 -12.48
C LYS A 112 -13.31 -5.70 -13.53
N ARG A 113 -12.72 -4.49 -13.45
CA ARG A 113 -11.70 -4.04 -14.40
C ARG A 113 -10.40 -4.85 -14.33
N THR A 114 -10.09 -5.49 -13.19
CA THR A 114 -8.93 -6.39 -13.11
C THR A 114 -9.06 -7.56 -14.05
N PHE A 115 -10.25 -8.17 -14.13
CA PHE A 115 -10.51 -9.28 -15.05
C PHE A 115 -10.57 -8.84 -16.50
N GLU A 116 -11.30 -7.75 -16.78
CA GLU A 116 -11.47 -7.23 -18.15
C GLU A 116 -10.13 -6.87 -18.78
N LEU A 117 -9.30 -6.12 -18.04
CA LEU A 117 -8.01 -5.67 -18.56
C LEU A 117 -6.98 -6.80 -18.64
N ALA A 118 -6.95 -7.72 -17.66
CA ALA A 118 -6.09 -8.90 -17.75
C ALA A 118 -6.46 -9.80 -18.92
N SER A 119 -7.75 -10.05 -19.16
CA SER A 119 -8.24 -10.82 -20.29
C SER A 119 -7.88 -10.15 -21.62
N LYS A 120 -8.04 -8.83 -21.72
CA LYS A 120 -7.71 -8.07 -22.93
C LYS A 120 -6.22 -8.13 -23.24
N LEU A 121 -5.37 -7.96 -22.23
CA LEU A 121 -3.91 -8.10 -22.37
C LEU A 121 -3.53 -9.52 -22.81
N THR A 122 -4.17 -10.54 -22.23
CA THR A 122 -3.92 -11.94 -22.60
C THR A 122 -4.32 -12.22 -24.04
N SER A 123 -5.45 -11.68 -24.50
CA SER A 123 -5.89 -11.79 -25.91
C SER A 123 -4.91 -11.13 -26.87
N ASP A 124 -4.19 -10.10 -26.43
CA ASP A 124 -3.14 -9.43 -27.20
C ASP A 124 -1.75 -10.09 -27.08
N GLY A 125 -1.68 -11.28 -26.45
CA GLY A 125 -0.47 -12.09 -26.37
C GLY A 125 0.43 -11.81 -25.14
N PHE A 126 0.00 -10.97 -24.21
CA PHE A 126 0.72 -10.75 -22.97
C PHE A 126 0.33 -11.81 -21.92
N LYS A 127 1.27 -12.17 -21.03
CA LYS A 127 0.99 -13.04 -19.88
C LYS A 127 0.50 -12.20 -18.71
N ALA A 128 -0.81 -12.03 -18.56
CA ALA A 128 -1.43 -11.20 -17.55
C ALA A 128 -2.45 -11.97 -16.69
N LEU A 129 -2.45 -11.75 -15.38
CA LEU A 129 -3.42 -12.29 -14.44
C LEU A 129 -4.06 -11.19 -13.59
N PRO A 130 -5.34 -11.35 -13.18
CA PRO A 130 -6.03 -10.44 -12.30
C PRO A 130 -5.66 -10.68 -10.83
N TYR A 131 -5.76 -9.63 -9.99
CA TYR A 131 -5.69 -9.76 -8.53
C TYR A 131 -6.58 -8.71 -7.86
N ASN A 132 -7.51 -9.15 -7.03
CA ASN A 132 -8.36 -8.23 -6.26
C ASN A 132 -8.90 -8.88 -4.97
N GLY A 133 -9.41 -8.06 -4.07
CA GLY A 133 -9.88 -8.50 -2.75
C GLY A 133 -11.10 -9.42 -2.77
N LYS A 134 -11.88 -9.47 -3.88
CA LYS A 134 -13.08 -10.31 -4.01
C LYS A 134 -12.80 -11.68 -4.62
N MET A 135 -11.58 -11.95 -5.07
CA MET A 135 -11.20 -13.28 -5.56
C MET A 135 -11.14 -14.28 -4.42
N GLU A 136 -11.41 -15.54 -4.75
CA GLU A 136 -11.18 -16.65 -3.82
C GLU A 136 -9.73 -16.72 -3.36
N SER A 137 -9.51 -17.15 -2.11
CA SER A 137 -8.17 -17.14 -1.52
C SER A 137 -7.16 -17.97 -2.30
N ASN A 138 -7.58 -19.12 -2.82
CA ASN A 138 -6.71 -20.01 -3.60
C ASN A 138 -6.30 -19.37 -4.93
N ASP A 139 -7.22 -18.70 -5.61
CA ASP A 139 -6.92 -18.00 -6.88
C ASP A 139 -5.98 -16.82 -6.65
N LYS A 140 -6.16 -16.06 -5.55
CA LYS A 140 -5.25 -14.99 -5.19
C LYS A 140 -3.82 -15.49 -4.95
N ILE A 141 -3.69 -16.59 -4.21
CA ILE A 141 -2.38 -17.18 -3.93
C ILE A 141 -1.75 -17.66 -5.23
N ALA A 142 -2.49 -18.42 -6.04
CA ALA A 142 -1.99 -18.95 -7.32
C ALA A 142 -1.55 -17.83 -8.28
N ASN A 143 -2.35 -16.77 -8.43
CA ASN A 143 -2.00 -15.65 -9.30
C ASN A 143 -0.79 -14.85 -8.79
N GLN A 144 -0.69 -14.69 -7.47
CA GLN A 144 0.47 -14.05 -6.84
C GLN A 144 1.73 -14.90 -7.04
N GLU A 145 1.68 -16.20 -6.79
CA GLU A 145 2.81 -17.11 -6.98
C GLU A 145 3.27 -17.15 -8.44
N ALA A 146 2.34 -17.24 -9.39
CA ALA A 146 2.63 -17.19 -10.83
C ALA A 146 3.39 -15.90 -11.20
N PHE A 147 3.00 -14.76 -10.63
CA PHE A 147 3.71 -13.50 -10.83
C PHE A 147 5.07 -13.48 -10.14
N MET A 148 5.16 -13.96 -8.90
CA MET A 148 6.42 -14.02 -8.16
C MET A 148 7.46 -14.93 -8.84
N ASN A 149 7.01 -16.04 -9.43
CA ASN A 149 7.84 -17.03 -10.13
C ASN A 149 8.13 -16.67 -11.60
N ASN A 150 7.68 -15.51 -12.08
CA ASN A 150 7.82 -15.07 -13.48
C ASN A 150 7.10 -15.99 -14.52
N GLU A 151 6.12 -16.76 -14.10
CA GLU A 151 5.26 -17.54 -15.01
C GLU A 151 4.36 -16.60 -15.81
N VAL A 152 3.96 -15.48 -15.18
CA VAL A 152 3.31 -14.34 -15.83
C VAL A 152 4.11 -13.06 -15.58
N SER A 153 4.09 -12.16 -16.55
CA SER A 153 4.85 -10.90 -16.47
C SER A 153 4.01 -9.71 -16.00
N ILE A 154 2.69 -9.85 -15.97
CA ILE A 154 1.81 -8.74 -15.64
C ILE A 154 0.78 -9.17 -14.59
N ILE A 155 0.63 -8.35 -13.56
CA ILE A 155 -0.50 -8.44 -12.65
C ILE A 155 -1.39 -7.20 -12.80
N VAL A 156 -2.68 -7.40 -13.04
CA VAL A 156 -3.68 -6.31 -13.06
C VAL A 156 -4.42 -6.34 -11.74
N ALA A 157 -4.24 -5.33 -10.93
CA ALA A 157 -4.65 -5.39 -9.53
C ALA A 157 -5.42 -4.16 -9.04
N THR A 158 -6.22 -4.35 -8.00
CA THR A 158 -6.66 -3.26 -7.13
C THR A 158 -5.62 -3.00 -6.04
N SER A 159 -5.85 -1.99 -5.17
CA SER A 159 -5.00 -1.70 -4.00
C SER A 159 -4.85 -2.88 -3.02
N ALA A 160 -5.60 -3.97 -3.20
CA ALA A 160 -5.43 -5.21 -2.43
C ALA A 160 -4.10 -5.92 -2.71
N PHE A 161 -3.45 -5.65 -3.84
CA PHE A 161 -2.13 -6.17 -4.18
C PHE A 161 -1.05 -5.16 -3.78
N GLY A 162 0.03 -5.60 -3.18
CA GLY A 162 1.17 -4.75 -2.85
C GLY A 162 1.58 -4.81 -1.38
N MET A 163 0.63 -4.94 -0.44
CA MET A 163 0.99 -5.11 0.96
C MET A 163 1.62 -6.51 1.18
N GLY A 164 2.91 -6.53 1.53
CA GLY A 164 3.64 -7.77 1.76
C GLY A 164 4.15 -8.48 0.49
N VAL A 165 4.06 -7.86 -0.68
CA VAL A 165 4.66 -8.36 -1.91
C VAL A 165 6.05 -7.75 -2.06
N ASP A 166 7.08 -8.59 -1.94
CA ASP A 166 8.48 -8.22 -2.17
C ASP A 166 9.00 -8.91 -3.43
N LYS A 167 8.93 -8.21 -4.57
CA LYS A 167 9.42 -8.66 -5.87
C LYS A 167 10.36 -7.59 -6.43
N SER A 168 11.65 -7.83 -6.30
CA SER A 168 12.72 -6.87 -6.58
C SER A 168 12.91 -6.52 -8.06
N ASP A 169 12.41 -7.36 -8.96
CA ASP A 169 12.53 -7.21 -10.42
C ASP A 169 11.36 -6.47 -11.08
N VAL A 170 10.36 -6.00 -10.31
CA VAL A 170 9.31 -5.11 -10.82
C VAL A 170 9.93 -3.76 -11.18
N LYS A 171 9.87 -3.39 -12.45
CA LYS A 171 10.43 -2.13 -12.96
C LYS A 171 9.40 -1.20 -13.57
N LEU A 172 8.16 -1.65 -13.73
CA LEU A 172 7.07 -0.84 -14.24
C LEU A 172 5.84 -0.98 -13.34
N VAL A 173 5.36 0.13 -12.84
CA VAL A 173 4.07 0.23 -12.15
C VAL A 173 3.23 1.26 -12.89
N VAL A 174 2.03 0.86 -13.32
CA VAL A 174 1.10 1.72 -14.06
C VAL A 174 -0.17 1.91 -13.25
N HIS A 175 -0.47 3.13 -12.88
CA HIS A 175 -1.79 3.50 -12.38
C HIS A 175 -2.70 3.77 -13.59
N TYR A 176 -3.39 2.73 -14.03
CA TYR A 176 -4.28 2.81 -15.20
C TYR A 176 -5.53 3.64 -14.87
N ASP A 177 -6.03 3.55 -13.67
CA ASP A 177 -7.01 4.46 -13.11
C ASP A 177 -6.34 5.35 -12.05
N ILE A 178 -6.85 6.57 -11.88
CA ILE A 178 -6.38 7.47 -10.83
C ILE A 178 -6.70 6.84 -9.47
N SER A 179 -5.72 6.80 -8.58
CA SER A 179 -5.94 6.35 -7.20
C SER A 179 -6.69 7.42 -6.39
N ASP A 180 -7.51 6.97 -5.43
CA ASP A 180 -8.27 7.87 -4.57
C ASP A 180 -7.39 8.68 -3.62
N SER A 181 -6.16 8.22 -3.36
CA SER A 181 -5.17 8.91 -2.54
C SER A 181 -3.75 8.62 -3.01
N LEU A 182 -2.81 9.45 -2.53
CA LEU A 182 -1.36 9.25 -2.73
C LEU A 182 -0.74 8.29 -1.69
N GLU A 183 -1.56 7.73 -0.80
CA GLU A 183 -1.16 6.79 0.26
C GLU A 183 -1.32 5.34 -0.16
#